data_5c41f68bd8d0561c0cbca1a8893e2e63
#
_entry.id   5c41f68bd8d0561c0cbca1a8893e2e63
#
_cell.length_a   1.000
_cell.length_b   1.000
_cell.length_c   1.000
_cell.angle_alpha   90.00
_cell.angle_beta   90.00
_cell.angle_gamma   90.00
#
_symmetry.space_group_name_H-M   'P 1'
#
loop_
_entity.id
_entity.type
_entity.pdbx_description
1 polymer ?
#
loop_
_entity_poly.entity_id
_entity_poly.type
_entity_poly.pdbx_seq_one_letter_code
_entity_poly.pdbx_strand_id
1 'polypeptide(L)'
;MALHDRLKEKDAWDIYFTLTNYPGGLDTLVVEIQPHIDHGLVQEGLRKIADKFATVTHVGPKFVADFDDVQEPEERAALMRDAFEKMDYLLRALKIR
;
A
#
# COMPACT_ATOMS: atom_id res chain seq x y z
N MET A 1 9.43 -11.70 -10.68
CA MET A 1 8.65 -11.28 -9.54
C MET A 1 7.35 -10.64 -9.96
N ALA A 2 6.30 -11.08 -9.35
CA ALA A 2 4.96 -10.63 -9.73
C ALA A 2 4.76 -9.13 -9.57
N LEU A 3 5.38 -8.51 -8.57
CA LEU A 3 5.16 -7.09 -8.28
C LEU A 3 5.84 -6.14 -9.26
N HIS A 4 6.68 -6.64 -10.14
CA HIS A 4 7.38 -5.78 -11.09
C HIS A 4 6.41 -5.05 -12.00
N ASP A 5 5.56 -5.80 -12.68
CA ASP A 5 4.70 -5.25 -13.71
C ASP A 5 3.24 -5.43 -13.39
N ARG A 6 2.93 -6.32 -12.47
CA ARG A 6 1.55 -6.65 -12.15
C ARG A 6 1.35 -6.73 -10.65
N LEU A 7 0.38 -5.99 -10.17
CA LEU A 7 -0.11 -6.14 -8.82
C LEU A 7 -1.36 -7.01 -8.90
N LYS A 8 -1.41 -8.07 -8.12
CA LYS A 8 -2.59 -8.91 -8.02
C LYS A 8 -3.41 -8.49 -6.82
N GLU A 9 -4.69 -8.85 -6.84
CA GLU A 9 -5.58 -8.49 -5.74
C GLU A 9 -5.06 -8.97 -4.40
N LYS A 10 -4.57 -10.21 -4.35
CA LYS A 10 -4.01 -10.75 -3.11
C LYS A 10 -2.79 -9.97 -2.65
N ASP A 11 -1.93 -9.57 -3.58
CA ASP A 11 -0.73 -8.83 -3.23
C ASP A 11 -1.09 -7.47 -2.62
N ALA A 12 -2.06 -6.79 -3.22
CA ALA A 12 -2.53 -5.52 -2.70
C ALA A 12 -3.13 -5.68 -1.31
N TRP A 13 -3.91 -6.74 -1.10
CA TRP A 13 -4.51 -7.01 0.19
C TRP A 13 -3.46 -7.34 1.24
N ASP A 14 -2.44 -8.12 0.88
CA ASP A 14 -1.36 -8.46 1.80
C ASP A 14 -0.60 -7.21 2.23
N ILE A 15 -0.37 -6.28 1.31
CA ILE A 15 0.25 -5.00 1.64
C ILE A 15 -0.62 -4.24 2.63
N TYR A 16 -1.90 -4.12 2.34
CA TYR A 16 -2.84 -3.43 3.21
C TYR A 16 -2.90 -4.07 4.59
N PHE A 17 -2.96 -5.40 4.64
CA PHE A 17 -2.99 -6.14 5.90
C PHE A 17 -1.74 -5.83 6.73
N THR A 18 -0.57 -5.83 6.09
CA THR A 18 0.67 -5.50 6.76
C THR A 18 0.66 -4.09 7.32
N LEU A 19 0.19 -3.11 6.52
CA LEU A 19 0.12 -1.74 6.97
C LEU A 19 -0.82 -1.57 8.16
N THR A 20 -1.91 -2.33 8.16
CA THR A 20 -2.93 -2.23 9.20
C THR A 20 -2.49 -2.88 10.51
N ASN A 21 -1.75 -3.99 10.42
CA ASN A 21 -1.45 -4.84 11.57
C ASN A 21 0.03 -4.87 11.96
N TYR A 22 0.84 -4.00 11.41
CA TYR A 22 2.27 -4.03 11.72
C TYR A 22 2.50 -3.77 13.21
N PRO A 23 3.30 -4.60 13.89
CA PRO A 23 3.58 -4.39 15.32
C PRO A 23 4.19 -3.01 15.55
N GLY A 24 3.59 -2.21 16.41
CA GLY A 24 4.05 -0.85 16.67
C GLY A 24 3.47 0.20 15.73
N GLY A 25 2.70 -0.21 14.72
CA GLY A 25 2.03 0.72 13.82
C GLY A 25 2.89 1.17 12.65
N LEU A 26 2.33 2.07 11.85
CA LEU A 26 3.01 2.56 10.64
C LEU A 26 4.30 3.30 10.95
N ASP A 27 4.35 4.03 12.06
CA ASP A 27 5.56 4.75 12.43
C ASP A 27 6.73 3.81 12.67
N THR A 28 6.47 2.66 13.29
CA THR A 28 7.50 1.66 13.49
C THR A 28 7.95 1.07 12.16
N LEU A 29 7.00 0.82 11.26
CA LEU A 29 7.33 0.33 9.93
C LEU A 29 8.21 1.33 9.18
N VAL A 30 7.90 2.62 9.27
CA VAL A 30 8.73 3.66 8.66
C VAL A 30 10.15 3.60 9.20
N VAL A 31 10.30 3.51 10.52
CA VAL A 31 11.61 3.45 11.15
C VAL A 31 12.40 2.23 10.66
N GLU A 32 11.74 1.11 10.49
CA GLU A 32 12.41 -0.12 10.06
C GLU A 32 12.78 -0.11 8.59
N ILE A 33 12.02 0.55 7.75
CA ILE A 33 12.33 0.66 6.32
C ILE A 33 13.40 1.71 6.06
N GLN A 34 13.41 2.78 6.87
CA GLN A 34 14.25 3.95 6.63
C GLN A 34 15.73 3.60 6.39
N PRO A 35 16.36 2.69 7.14
CA PRO A 35 17.77 2.36 6.88
C PRO A 35 18.03 1.73 5.52
N HIS A 36 17.00 1.19 4.90
CA HIS A 36 17.12 0.51 3.60
C HIS A 36 16.66 1.38 2.44
N ILE A 37 16.24 2.61 2.71
CA ILE A 37 15.60 3.43 1.70
C ILE A 37 16.54 3.80 0.55
N ASP A 38 17.84 3.80 0.79
CA ASP A 38 18.83 4.12 -0.23
C ASP A 38 19.14 2.93 -1.14
N HIS A 39 18.67 1.74 -0.78
CA HIS A 39 18.87 0.57 -1.61
C HIS A 39 18.01 0.67 -2.87
N GLY A 40 18.65 0.58 -4.05
CA GLY A 40 17.95 0.80 -5.31
C GLY A 40 16.72 -0.08 -5.51
N LEU A 41 16.83 -1.38 -5.13
CA LEU A 41 15.69 -2.29 -5.28
C LEU A 41 14.54 -1.92 -4.35
N VAL A 42 14.84 -1.44 -3.15
CA VAL A 42 13.79 -1.01 -2.21
C VAL A 42 13.09 0.21 -2.76
N GLN A 43 13.84 1.20 -3.25
CA GLN A 43 13.25 2.41 -3.84
C GLN A 43 12.40 2.07 -5.06
N GLU A 44 12.91 1.21 -5.92
CA GLU A 44 12.18 0.81 -7.11
C GLU A 44 10.86 0.14 -6.76
N GLY A 45 10.90 -0.79 -5.80
CA GLY A 45 9.70 -1.48 -5.35
C GLY A 45 8.68 -0.52 -4.77
N LEU A 46 9.14 0.42 -3.93
CA LEU A 46 8.25 1.39 -3.32
C LEU A 46 7.63 2.33 -4.36
N ARG A 47 8.39 2.72 -5.37
CA ARG A 47 7.87 3.57 -6.44
C ARG A 47 6.81 2.86 -7.27
N LYS A 48 7.01 1.56 -7.53
CA LYS A 48 6.01 0.77 -8.25
C LYS A 48 4.73 0.65 -7.44
N ILE A 49 4.86 0.45 -6.14
CA ILE A 49 3.70 0.43 -5.25
C ILE A 49 3.02 1.80 -5.25
N ALA A 50 3.81 2.87 -5.21
CA ALA A 50 3.27 4.22 -5.22
C ALA A 50 2.41 4.48 -6.47
N ASP A 51 2.85 3.96 -7.62
CA ASP A 51 2.07 4.10 -8.85
C ASP A 51 0.71 3.41 -8.75
N LYS A 52 0.66 2.26 -8.09
CA LYS A 52 -0.60 1.52 -7.95
C LYS A 52 -1.53 2.14 -6.92
N PHE A 53 -0.99 2.94 -6.01
CA PHE A 53 -1.77 3.62 -4.97
C PHE A 53 -1.75 5.14 -5.19
N ALA A 54 -1.74 5.58 -6.44
CA ALA A 54 -1.63 7.00 -6.75
C ALA A 54 -2.83 7.81 -6.31
N THR A 55 -4.03 7.22 -6.36
CA THR A 55 -5.27 7.85 -5.88
C THR A 55 -6.12 6.82 -5.16
N VAL A 56 -7.16 7.29 -4.47
CA VAL A 56 -8.11 6.42 -3.77
C VAL A 56 -8.76 5.42 -4.72
N THR A 57 -8.99 5.82 -5.96
CA THR A 57 -9.67 4.97 -6.95
C THR A 57 -8.71 4.24 -7.88
N HIS A 58 -7.43 4.28 -7.58
CA HIS A 58 -6.44 3.58 -8.40
C HIS A 58 -6.49 2.08 -8.16
N VAL A 59 -5.71 1.33 -8.94
CA VAL A 59 -5.80 -0.12 -8.95
C VAL A 59 -5.48 -0.75 -7.60
N GLY A 60 -4.53 -0.19 -6.82
CA GLY A 60 -4.17 -0.75 -5.52
C GLY A 60 -5.33 -0.77 -4.54
N PRO A 61 -5.92 0.39 -4.21
CA PRO A 61 -7.07 0.41 -3.31
C PRO A 61 -8.25 -0.42 -3.82
N LYS A 62 -8.49 -0.41 -5.14
CA LYS A 62 -9.57 -1.21 -5.71
C LYS A 62 -9.33 -2.70 -5.50
N PHE A 63 -8.10 -3.15 -5.69
CA PHE A 63 -7.76 -4.55 -5.48
C PHE A 63 -7.93 -4.98 -4.03
N VAL A 64 -7.63 -4.09 -3.07
CA VAL A 64 -7.87 -4.39 -1.66
C VAL A 64 -9.35 -4.66 -1.42
N ALA A 65 -10.21 -3.79 -1.93
CA ALA A 65 -11.64 -3.96 -1.77
C ALA A 65 -12.17 -5.18 -2.52
N ASP A 66 -11.63 -5.45 -3.71
CA ASP A 66 -12.04 -6.60 -4.51
C ASP A 66 -11.66 -7.92 -3.83
N PHE A 67 -10.45 -8.00 -3.28
CA PHE A 67 -9.99 -9.22 -2.63
C PHE A 67 -10.81 -9.52 -1.38
N ASP A 68 -11.19 -8.49 -0.64
CA ASP A 68 -11.99 -8.63 0.57
C ASP A 68 -13.48 -8.79 0.25
N ASP A 69 -13.83 -8.74 -1.03
CA ASP A 69 -15.18 -8.96 -1.54
C ASP A 69 -16.21 -8.03 -0.90
N VAL A 70 -15.82 -6.77 -0.67
CA VAL A 70 -16.72 -5.78 -0.10
C VAL A 70 -17.63 -5.25 -1.20
N GLN A 71 -18.94 -5.49 -1.05
CA GLN A 71 -19.93 -5.13 -2.08
C GLN A 71 -20.66 -3.84 -1.76
N GLU A 72 -20.88 -3.55 -0.49
CA GLU A 72 -21.63 -2.39 -0.08
C GLU A 72 -20.83 -1.12 -0.43
N PRO A 73 -21.42 -0.18 -1.21
CA PRO A 73 -20.67 0.96 -1.74
C PRO A 73 -19.97 1.82 -0.70
N GLU A 74 -20.63 2.08 0.43
CA GLU A 74 -20.02 2.91 1.45
C GLU A 74 -18.88 2.22 2.16
N GLU A 75 -19.05 0.92 2.45
CA GLU A 75 -17.98 0.14 3.06
C GLU A 75 -16.81 -0.01 2.10
N ARG A 76 -17.10 -0.22 0.81
CA ARG A 76 -16.08 -0.32 -0.21
C ARG A 76 -15.28 0.98 -0.30
N ALA A 77 -15.97 2.12 -0.33
CA ALA A 77 -15.31 3.41 -0.42
C ALA A 77 -14.44 3.67 0.82
N ALA A 78 -14.94 3.31 2.00
CA ALA A 78 -14.19 3.49 3.24
C ALA A 78 -12.92 2.63 3.25
N LEU A 79 -13.02 1.39 2.79
CA LEU A 79 -11.87 0.49 2.75
C LEU A 79 -10.83 0.99 1.74
N MET A 80 -11.27 1.43 0.59
CA MET A 80 -10.36 1.97 -0.43
C MET A 80 -9.63 3.21 0.08
N ARG A 81 -10.36 4.09 0.77
CA ARG A 81 -9.76 5.28 1.36
C ARG A 81 -8.75 4.92 2.43
N ASP A 82 -9.10 3.98 3.30
CA ASP A 82 -8.19 3.55 4.36
C ASP A 82 -6.90 2.99 3.78
N ALA A 83 -7.01 2.15 2.76
CA ALA A 83 -5.84 1.57 2.10
C ALA A 83 -4.98 2.66 1.47
N PHE A 84 -5.60 3.60 0.77
CA PHE A 84 -4.88 4.69 0.16
C PHE A 84 -4.17 5.56 1.20
N GLU A 85 -4.89 5.94 2.26
CA GLU A 85 -4.33 6.85 3.25
C GLU A 85 -3.15 6.23 3.99
N LYS A 86 -3.24 4.95 4.31
CA LYS A 86 -2.13 4.27 4.99
C LYS A 86 -0.90 4.20 4.10
N MET A 87 -1.10 3.86 2.83
CA MET A 87 0.01 3.81 1.90
C MET A 87 0.58 5.19 1.65
N ASP A 88 -0.27 6.19 1.50
CA ASP A 88 0.17 7.56 1.30
C ASP A 88 1.00 8.06 2.49
N TYR A 89 0.55 7.77 3.70
CA TYR A 89 1.30 8.13 4.90
C TYR A 89 2.69 7.51 4.88
N LEU A 90 2.77 6.23 4.60
CA LEU A 90 4.05 5.52 4.55
C LEU A 90 4.97 6.12 3.49
N LEU A 91 4.47 6.33 2.29
CA LEU A 91 5.27 6.81 1.18
C LEU A 91 5.76 8.23 1.41
N ARG A 92 4.94 9.09 2.01
CA ARG A 92 5.36 10.45 2.34
C ARG A 92 6.38 10.46 3.46
N ALA A 93 6.19 9.61 4.46
CA ALA A 93 7.14 9.51 5.57
C ALA A 93 8.51 9.03 5.09
N LEU A 94 8.52 8.17 4.07
CA LEU A 94 9.76 7.67 3.47
C LEU A 94 10.28 8.57 2.36
N LYS A 95 9.58 9.66 2.07
CA LYS A 95 9.93 10.64 1.04
C LYS A 95 9.98 10.03 -0.36
N ILE A 96 9.13 9.04 -0.61
CA ILE A 96 8.91 8.51 -1.96
C ILE A 96 7.96 9.42 -2.74
N ARG A 97 7.07 10.10 -2.03
CA ARG A 97 6.17 11.11 -2.59
C ARG A 97 6.55 12.49 -2.16
#